data_807da6f28b7cd1c2d9ffe81da29e3fbe
#
_entry.id   807da6f28b7cd1c2d9ffe81da29e3fbe
#
_cell.length_a   1.000
_cell.length_b   1.000
_cell.length_c   1.000
_cell.angle_alpha   90.00
_cell.angle_beta   90.00
_cell.angle_gamma   90.00
#
_symmetry.space_group_name_H-M   'P 1'
#
loop_
_entity.id
_entity.type
_entity.pdbx_description
1 polymer ?
#
loop_
_entity_poly.entity_id
_entity_poly.type
_entity_poly.pdbx_seq_one_letter_code
_entity_poly.pdbx_strand_id
1 'polypeptide(L)'
;MARSIALHLVKADERAGIQTAIDLHHLRRLCQIKPNGQAATDGDFARRGDHPGRQTGAVQRVFHPQNLRARTKGGETKGIIHAKLPLSYPPLDEHAQAAVRERGMRLIYLDNAATSFPKPRCTVQAMADALETSGANPGRAGHRLSLAAGRIIEICRQHIAEMLGEADASRVAFAQNTTDALNMAIHGAVHTGDHVVSTLMEHNSVLRPLSELARSGIITLTLVPPDADGRIHAQEIERALTARTRLVAMTHMSNVLGLEQDVASAGAVCRRRGVLFLVDAAQTAGHVPLKPGKWGCTMLAMPGHKGLLGPHGTGALWVRNGVTLAPLRQGGTGSASESMFQPRMMPDSLESGTLNLPGIAGLDAGMRFALAHAREARETTAALCGMMREALQNMTNVRVYTKEGASLLSFNVEGMASQVVAAALDEQNIAVRGGLHCAPGVHRFLGTLNIGAVRVSPGLMNTAAEAKKLIDAVWRIAKG
;
A
#
# COMPACT_ATOMS: atom_id res chain seq x y z
N MET A 1 -33.02 14.24 -2.47
CA MET A 1 -32.02 13.42 -1.74
C MET A 1 -31.18 14.24 -0.75
N ALA A 2 -30.55 15.34 -1.12
CA ALA A 2 -29.74 16.18 -0.22
C ALA A 2 -30.50 16.76 1.00
N ARG A 3 -31.80 17.11 0.85
CA ARG A 3 -32.64 17.58 1.99
C ARG A 3 -32.95 16.50 3.03
N SER A 4 -33.06 15.24 2.61
CA SER A 4 -33.36 14.11 3.52
C SER A 4 -32.13 13.73 4.37
N ILE A 5 -30.93 13.87 3.82
CA ILE A 5 -29.67 13.60 4.51
C ILE A 5 -29.34 14.69 5.53
N ALA A 6 -29.57 15.96 5.19
CA ALA A 6 -29.37 17.09 6.10
C ALA A 6 -30.30 17.05 7.31
N LEU A 7 -31.56 16.62 7.13
CA LEU A 7 -32.54 16.50 8.24
C LEU A 7 -32.24 15.32 9.16
N HIS A 8 -31.61 14.26 8.65
CA HIS A 8 -31.19 13.11 9.48
C HIS A 8 -29.93 13.39 10.30
N LEU A 9 -29.03 14.20 9.78
CA LEU A 9 -27.82 14.61 10.51
C LEU A 9 -28.15 15.57 11.68
N VAL A 10 -29.06 16.52 11.47
CA VAL A 10 -29.50 17.44 12.54
C VAL A 10 -30.22 16.70 13.67
N LYS A 11 -31.03 15.69 13.37
CA LYS A 11 -31.74 14.87 14.38
C LYS A 11 -30.85 13.89 15.13
N ALA A 12 -29.69 13.53 14.56
CA ALA A 12 -28.69 12.68 15.23
C ALA A 12 -27.86 13.49 16.25
N ASP A 13 -27.58 14.76 15.97
CA ASP A 13 -26.78 15.64 16.82
C ASP A 13 -27.55 16.06 18.11
N GLU A 14 -28.85 16.28 18.00
CA GLU A 14 -29.71 16.58 19.17
C GLU A 14 -29.83 15.42 20.19
N ARG A 15 -29.56 14.17 19.75
CA ARG A 15 -29.53 13.00 20.64
C ARG A 15 -28.20 12.75 21.32
N ALA A 16 -27.11 13.33 20.81
CA ALA A 16 -25.76 13.09 21.31
C ALA A 16 -25.25 14.15 22.29
N GLY A 17 -25.98 15.25 22.53
CA GLY A 17 -25.61 16.29 23.50
C GLY A 17 -24.32 17.04 23.20
N ILE A 18 -23.86 17.02 21.95
CA ILE A 18 -22.61 17.69 21.51
C ILE A 18 -22.97 19.00 20.83
N GLN A 19 -22.74 20.11 21.54
CA GLN A 19 -22.98 21.45 21.04
C GLN A 19 -21.74 21.95 20.30
N THR A 20 -21.61 21.61 19.01
CA THR A 20 -20.64 22.23 18.10
C THR A 20 -21.38 23.22 17.22
N ALA A 21 -21.04 24.51 17.39
CA ALA A 21 -21.56 25.58 16.55
C ALA A 21 -20.99 25.43 15.11
N ILE A 22 -21.77 24.78 14.24
CA ILE A 22 -21.48 24.75 12.81
C ILE A 22 -21.96 26.08 12.23
N ASP A 23 -21.03 26.89 11.71
CA ASP A 23 -21.35 28.15 11.03
C ASP A 23 -22.13 27.91 9.73
N LEU A 24 -23.45 28.03 9.84
CA LEU A 24 -24.41 27.92 8.73
C LEU A 24 -24.14 28.93 7.59
N HIS A 25 -23.39 29.97 7.86
CA HIS A 25 -23.00 30.99 6.86
C HIS A 25 -21.97 30.45 5.87
N HIS A 26 -21.09 29.55 6.31
CA HIS A 26 -20.05 28.92 5.46
C HIS A 26 -20.67 27.88 4.51
N LEU A 27 -21.67 27.12 4.94
CA LEU A 27 -22.38 26.13 4.13
C LEU A 27 -23.24 26.79 3.03
N ARG A 28 -23.78 27.99 3.25
CA ARG A 28 -24.55 28.74 2.23
C ARG A 28 -23.68 29.27 1.09
N ARG A 29 -22.40 29.56 1.32
CA ARG A 29 -21.43 29.97 0.28
C ARG A 29 -21.02 28.80 -0.64
N LEU A 30 -21.00 27.59 -0.15
CA LEU A 30 -20.62 26.41 -0.92
C LEU A 30 -21.71 25.89 -1.86
N CYS A 31 -22.99 26.23 -1.58
CA CYS A 31 -24.13 25.67 -2.35
C CYS A 31 -24.80 26.62 -3.32
N GLN A 32 -24.36 27.88 -3.51
CA GLN A 32 -24.94 28.90 -4.40
C GLN A 32 -26.49 28.93 -4.41
N ILE A 33 -27.14 28.84 -3.25
CA ILE A 33 -28.59 28.89 -3.16
C ILE A 33 -29.02 30.32 -2.87
N LYS A 34 -29.72 30.93 -3.86
CA LYS A 34 -30.33 32.27 -3.71
C LYS A 34 -31.42 32.23 -2.61
N PRO A 35 -31.72 33.39 -1.96
CA PRO A 35 -32.61 33.45 -0.80
C PRO A 35 -34.09 33.08 -1.05
N ASN A 36 -34.54 32.92 -2.27
CA ASN A 36 -35.96 32.81 -2.61
C ASN A 36 -36.43 31.44 -3.13
N GLY A 37 -35.68 30.39 -2.91
CA GLY A 37 -36.21 29.01 -2.98
C GLY A 37 -36.74 28.51 -4.32
N GLN A 38 -36.50 29.17 -5.46
CA GLN A 38 -36.93 28.71 -6.78
C GLN A 38 -35.77 28.08 -7.55
N ALA A 39 -35.97 26.85 -8.00
CA ALA A 39 -35.05 26.13 -8.87
C ALA A 39 -35.18 26.70 -10.28
N ALA A 40 -34.06 26.98 -10.97
CA ALA A 40 -34.01 27.31 -12.37
C ALA A 40 -34.33 26.06 -13.19
N THR A 41 -35.34 26.13 -14.03
CA THR A 41 -35.68 25.14 -15.06
C THR A 41 -34.86 25.41 -16.31
N ASP A 42 -34.39 24.32 -16.93
CA ASP A 42 -33.75 24.31 -18.24
C ASP A 42 -34.62 24.97 -19.32
N GLY A 43 -34.02 25.87 -20.08
CA GLY A 43 -34.59 26.40 -21.30
C GLY A 43 -33.89 27.68 -21.73
N ASP A 44 -32.99 27.57 -22.68
CA ASP A 44 -32.61 28.55 -23.68
C ASP A 44 -31.15 28.39 -24.15
N PHE A 45 -30.96 27.50 -25.10
CA PHE A 45 -29.89 27.61 -26.08
C PHE A 45 -30.37 27.04 -27.42
N ALA A 46 -30.99 27.90 -28.25
CA ALA A 46 -31.16 27.63 -29.66
C ALA A 46 -30.98 28.91 -30.48
N ARG A 47 -30.20 28.78 -31.54
CA ARG A 47 -30.14 29.54 -32.77
C ARG A 47 -29.28 30.79 -32.86
N ARG A 48 -28.22 30.58 -33.66
CA ARG A 48 -27.75 31.37 -34.84
C ARG A 48 -26.41 30.72 -35.27
N GLY A 49 -26.20 30.25 -36.45
CA GLY A 49 -26.63 30.50 -37.82
C GLY A 49 -25.43 30.97 -38.65
N ASP A 50 -25.05 30.08 -39.63
CA ASP A 50 -24.42 30.37 -40.92
C ASP A 50 -22.96 30.81 -41.10
N HIS A 51 -22.20 29.90 -41.65
CA HIS A 51 -21.21 29.75 -42.76
C HIS A 51 -20.66 31.03 -43.49
N PRO A 52 -19.53 30.99 -44.33
CA PRO A 52 -18.79 29.86 -44.91
C PRO A 52 -17.23 30.01 -45.06
N GLY A 53 -16.61 28.88 -45.21
CA GLY A 53 -15.57 28.63 -46.22
C GLY A 53 -14.19 29.26 -46.16
N ARG A 54 -13.15 28.40 -45.92
CA ARG A 54 -11.92 28.35 -46.76
C ARG A 54 -11.17 27.06 -46.53
N GLN A 55 -11.00 26.33 -47.63
CA GLN A 55 -10.02 25.21 -47.77
C GLN A 55 -8.61 25.75 -47.73
N THR A 56 -7.69 25.07 -47.04
CA THR A 56 -6.30 25.00 -47.46
C THR A 56 -5.68 23.68 -46.96
N GLY A 57 -4.98 23.10 -47.88
CA GLY A 57 -4.41 21.79 -48.07
C GLY A 57 -3.70 21.07 -46.91
N ALA A 58 -3.93 19.81 -46.96
CA ALA A 58 -3.25 18.78 -46.21
C ALA A 58 -1.77 18.65 -46.63
N VAL A 59 -0.86 18.60 -45.65
CA VAL A 59 0.41 17.94 -45.83
C VAL A 59 0.54 16.94 -44.68
N GLN A 60 0.13 15.70 -44.96
CA GLN A 60 0.50 14.54 -44.18
C GLN A 60 2.04 14.29 -44.31
N ARG A 61 2.77 14.43 -43.24
CA ARG A 61 4.10 13.80 -43.13
C ARG A 61 4.00 12.65 -42.14
N VAL A 62 3.98 11.47 -42.71
CA VAL A 62 4.19 10.19 -42.05
C VAL A 62 5.64 10.16 -41.55
N PHE A 63 5.88 10.11 -40.26
CA PHE A 63 7.19 9.78 -39.69
C PHE A 63 7.22 8.31 -39.33
N HIS A 64 7.95 7.55 -40.11
CA HIS A 64 8.35 6.18 -39.81
C HIS A 64 9.58 6.21 -38.89
N PRO A 65 9.65 5.44 -37.81
CA PRO A 65 10.82 5.37 -36.94
C PRO A 65 11.76 4.27 -37.45
N GLN A 66 12.62 4.58 -38.41
CA GLN A 66 13.81 3.77 -38.72
C GLN A 66 14.95 4.68 -39.16
N ASN A 67 16.14 4.43 -38.53
CA ASN A 67 17.46 4.88 -38.93
C ASN A 67 17.89 6.31 -38.55
N LEU A 68 18.42 6.44 -37.34
CA LEU A 68 19.49 7.38 -37.03
C LEU A 68 20.72 6.58 -36.57
N ARG A 69 21.47 6.05 -37.56
CA ARG A 69 22.87 5.66 -37.35
C ARG A 69 23.72 6.89 -37.61
N ALA A 70 24.20 7.54 -36.55
CA ALA A 70 25.29 8.51 -36.67
C ALA A 70 26.61 7.72 -36.89
N ARG A 71 27.23 7.92 -38.02
CA ARG A 71 28.60 7.51 -38.28
C ARG A 71 29.55 8.44 -37.52
N THR A 72 30.19 7.94 -36.46
CA THR A 72 31.44 8.53 -35.96
C THR A 72 32.61 7.70 -36.43
N LYS A 73 33.51 8.36 -37.13
CA LYS A 73 34.85 7.82 -37.43
C LYS A 73 35.72 7.89 -36.17
N GLY A 74 36.43 6.81 -35.87
CA GLY A 74 37.49 6.78 -34.86
C GLY A 74 37.11 5.86 -33.68
N GLY A 75 37.82 4.72 -33.61
CA GLY A 75 37.62 3.69 -32.61
C GLY A 75 37.98 4.13 -31.20
N GLU A 76 37.16 3.65 -30.28
CA GLU A 76 37.50 3.14 -28.96
C GLU A 76 36.19 2.77 -28.27
N THR A 77 36.01 1.51 -28.00
CA THR A 77 34.93 0.99 -27.17
C THR A 77 35.16 1.46 -25.72
N LYS A 78 34.57 2.59 -25.34
CA LYS A 78 34.47 2.97 -23.94
C LYS A 78 33.24 2.30 -23.33
N GLY A 79 33.52 1.42 -22.37
CA GLY A 79 32.54 0.71 -21.60
C GLY A 79 31.50 1.66 -20.96
N ILE A 80 30.29 1.17 -20.85
CA ILE A 80 29.19 1.81 -20.08
C ILE A 80 29.74 2.02 -18.67
N ILE A 81 30.05 3.27 -18.35
CA ILE A 81 30.39 3.67 -16.98
C ILE A 81 29.09 3.60 -16.20
N HIS A 82 28.90 2.51 -15.45
CA HIS A 82 27.99 2.51 -14.33
C HIS A 82 28.51 3.55 -13.32
N ALA A 83 28.00 4.75 -13.40
CA ALA A 83 28.18 5.74 -12.34
C ALA A 83 27.52 5.18 -11.09
N LYS A 84 28.33 4.50 -10.25
CA LYS A 84 27.98 4.29 -8.84
C LYS A 84 27.89 5.67 -8.22
N LEU A 85 26.67 6.22 -8.14
CA LEU A 85 26.40 7.37 -7.30
C LEU A 85 26.80 6.97 -5.87
N PRO A 86 27.63 7.74 -5.18
CA PRO A 86 27.95 7.45 -3.79
C PRO A 86 26.65 7.57 -2.99
N LEU A 87 26.16 6.44 -2.48
CA LEU A 87 25.05 6.37 -1.54
C LEU A 87 25.51 6.82 -0.13
N SER A 88 25.96 8.07 0.00
CA SER A 88 26.06 8.71 1.30
C SER A 88 24.74 9.41 1.58
N TYR A 89 23.78 8.67 2.14
CA TYR A 89 22.65 9.31 2.80
C TYR A 89 23.15 9.94 4.10
N PRO A 90 22.67 11.15 4.44
CA PRO A 90 22.98 11.75 5.73
C PRO A 90 22.52 10.81 6.84
N PRO A 91 23.20 10.80 8.00
CA PRO A 91 22.80 10.03 9.16
C PRO A 91 21.34 10.29 9.51
N LEU A 92 20.69 9.33 10.16
CA LEU A 92 19.29 9.37 10.63
C LEU A 92 18.92 10.78 11.06
N ASP A 93 17.96 11.38 10.36
CA ASP A 93 17.66 12.81 10.44
C ASP A 93 17.12 13.17 11.83
N GLU A 94 17.99 13.65 12.72
CA GLU A 94 17.60 14.21 14.01
C GLU A 94 16.58 15.34 13.88
N HIS A 95 16.51 16.00 12.71
CA HIS A 95 15.55 17.06 12.43
C HIS A 95 14.11 16.55 12.26
N ALA A 96 13.87 15.35 11.75
CA ALA A 96 12.51 14.79 11.69
C ALA A 96 11.97 14.51 13.10
N GLN A 97 12.83 14.07 14.02
CA GLN A 97 12.50 13.95 15.44
C GLN A 97 12.40 15.32 16.12
N ALA A 98 13.24 16.29 15.74
CA ALA A 98 13.21 17.65 16.27
C ALA A 98 11.91 18.38 15.88
N ALA A 99 11.43 18.26 14.64
CA ALA A 99 10.18 18.89 14.20
C ALA A 99 8.93 18.38 14.97
N VAL A 100 8.94 17.14 15.42
CA VAL A 100 7.90 16.61 16.33
C VAL A 100 8.13 17.11 17.77
N ARG A 101 9.38 17.24 18.20
CA ARG A 101 9.76 17.75 19.53
C ARG A 101 9.52 19.25 19.67
N GLU A 102 9.78 20.06 18.64
CA GLU A 102 9.59 21.53 18.65
C GLU A 102 8.11 21.93 18.78
N ARG A 103 7.17 21.05 18.36
CA ARG A 103 5.72 21.28 18.55
C ARG A 103 5.21 20.86 19.93
N GLY A 104 6.08 20.53 20.89
CA GLY A 104 5.72 20.20 22.27
C GLY A 104 5.06 18.82 22.44
N MET A 105 4.85 18.04 21.38
CA MET A 105 4.28 16.71 21.43
C MET A 105 5.38 15.65 21.60
N ARG A 106 5.52 15.13 22.81
CA ARG A 106 6.37 13.95 23.11
C ARG A 106 5.65 12.64 22.75
N LEU A 107 5.05 12.55 21.56
CA LEU A 107 4.36 11.34 21.13
C LEU A 107 5.37 10.21 20.83
N ILE A 108 5.19 9.07 21.47
CA ILE A 108 5.88 7.81 21.16
C ILE A 108 5.03 7.07 20.15
N TYR A 109 5.45 7.03 18.89
CA TYR A 109 4.70 6.38 17.83
C TYR A 109 5.16 4.94 17.62
N LEU A 110 4.28 3.98 17.94
CA LEU A 110 4.53 2.53 17.87
C LEU A 110 3.45 1.80 17.05
N ASP A 111 2.89 2.46 16.02
CA ASP A 111 1.92 1.85 15.08
C ASP A 111 2.45 1.85 13.62
N ASN A 112 3.76 1.59 13.42
CA ASN A 112 4.41 1.59 12.10
C ASN A 112 3.87 0.50 11.15
N ALA A 113 3.30 -0.58 11.67
CA ALA A 113 2.65 -1.61 10.84
C ALA A 113 1.34 -1.14 10.18
N ALA A 114 0.72 -0.05 10.67
CA ALA A 114 -0.40 0.62 10.01
C ALA A 114 0.11 1.59 8.93
N THR A 115 1.02 2.47 9.29
CA THR A 115 1.78 3.37 8.41
C THR A 115 3.04 3.84 9.13
N SER A 116 4.14 3.99 8.44
CA SER A 116 5.36 4.52 9.06
C SER A 116 5.23 6.02 9.39
N PHE A 117 5.72 6.41 10.57
CA PHE A 117 5.78 7.80 11.02
C PHE A 117 6.93 7.98 12.04
N PRO A 118 7.68 9.10 11.95
CA PRO A 118 7.64 10.12 10.90
C PRO A 118 8.17 9.59 9.56
N LYS A 119 7.87 10.31 8.47
CA LYS A 119 8.49 10.03 7.17
C LYS A 119 9.88 10.64 7.13
N PRO A 120 10.86 10.00 6.45
CA PRO A 120 12.16 10.61 6.19
C PRO A 120 12.00 11.94 5.45
N ARG A 121 12.87 12.92 5.76
CA ARG A 121 12.82 14.22 5.10
C ARG A 121 12.97 14.12 3.58
N CYS A 122 13.78 13.19 3.07
CA CYS A 122 13.94 12.95 1.65
C CYS A 122 12.62 12.58 0.97
N THR A 123 11.72 11.85 1.65
CA THR A 123 10.38 11.54 1.13
C THR A 123 9.56 12.82 0.93
N VAL A 124 9.52 13.68 1.94
CA VAL A 124 8.74 14.93 1.90
C VAL A 124 9.34 15.90 0.88
N GLN A 125 10.66 16.03 0.84
CA GLN A 125 11.37 16.91 -0.10
C GLN A 125 11.14 16.47 -1.55
N ALA A 126 11.25 15.17 -1.85
CA ALA A 126 11.02 14.66 -3.21
C ALA A 126 9.59 14.92 -3.70
N MET A 127 8.60 14.89 -2.79
CA MET A 127 7.21 15.25 -3.14
C MET A 127 7.08 16.73 -3.48
N ALA A 128 7.70 17.61 -2.68
CA ALA A 128 7.68 19.05 -2.92
C ALA A 128 8.40 19.39 -4.24
N ASP A 129 9.61 18.87 -4.44
CA ASP A 129 10.40 19.09 -5.65
C ASP A 129 9.64 18.64 -6.92
N ALA A 130 8.95 17.50 -6.86
CA ALA A 130 8.15 17.02 -7.99
C ALA A 130 7.00 17.96 -8.33
N LEU A 131 6.34 18.56 -7.34
CA LEU A 131 5.27 19.54 -7.55
C LEU A 131 5.81 20.86 -8.10
N GLU A 132 6.93 21.35 -7.60
CA GLU A 132 7.50 22.64 -7.95
C GLU A 132 8.19 22.61 -9.33
N THR A 133 8.87 21.52 -9.67
CA THR A 133 9.75 21.46 -10.86
C THR A 133 9.21 20.61 -12.00
N SER A 134 8.32 19.67 -11.74
CA SER A 134 7.90 18.65 -12.70
C SER A 134 6.40 18.34 -12.66
N GLY A 135 5.57 19.23 -12.12
CA GLY A 135 4.13 19.03 -11.88
C GLY A 135 3.25 18.92 -13.14
N ALA A 136 3.82 18.68 -14.32
CA ALA A 136 3.08 18.46 -15.55
C ALA A 136 2.54 17.02 -15.64
N ASN A 137 1.53 16.79 -16.48
CA ASN A 137 0.95 15.46 -16.71
C ASN A 137 2.01 14.54 -17.36
N PRO A 138 2.41 13.44 -16.70
CA PRO A 138 3.44 12.55 -17.19
C PRO A 138 3.00 11.82 -18.47
N GLY A 139 3.90 11.73 -19.47
CA GLY A 139 3.75 10.87 -20.64
C GLY A 139 2.72 11.28 -21.69
N ARG A 140 2.00 12.40 -21.51
CA ARG A 140 0.89 12.81 -22.43
C ARG A 140 1.22 13.99 -23.33
N ALA A 141 2.39 14.63 -23.17
CA ALA A 141 2.80 15.76 -23.99
C ALA A 141 4.30 15.70 -24.30
N GLY A 142 4.68 16.16 -25.49
CA GLY A 142 6.10 16.15 -25.93
C GLY A 142 6.96 17.27 -25.34
N HIS A 143 6.45 18.08 -24.41
CA HIS A 143 7.22 19.17 -23.82
C HIS A 143 8.10 18.71 -22.64
N ARG A 144 9.14 19.47 -22.34
CA ARG A 144 10.18 19.12 -21.34
C ARG A 144 9.65 18.74 -19.97
N LEU A 145 8.63 19.42 -19.46
CA LEU A 145 8.06 19.12 -18.12
C LEU A 145 7.33 17.79 -18.09
N SER A 146 6.57 17.44 -19.15
CA SER A 146 5.92 16.13 -19.25
C SER A 146 6.92 14.99 -19.33
N LEU A 147 8.02 15.18 -20.07
CA LEU A 147 9.11 14.21 -20.15
C LEU A 147 9.83 14.05 -18.80
N ALA A 148 10.05 15.16 -18.06
CA ALA A 148 10.63 15.11 -16.72
C ALA A 148 9.74 14.35 -15.75
N ALA A 149 8.43 14.61 -15.74
CA ALA A 149 7.45 13.89 -14.96
C ALA A 149 7.42 12.38 -15.29
N GLY A 150 7.44 12.03 -16.58
CA GLY A 150 7.50 10.63 -17.01
C GLY A 150 8.76 9.91 -16.55
N ARG A 151 9.91 10.59 -16.55
CA ARG A 151 11.18 10.04 -16.04
C ARG A 151 11.13 9.72 -14.55
N ILE A 152 10.51 10.57 -13.74
CA ILE A 152 10.36 10.32 -12.28
C ILE A 152 9.59 9.02 -12.07
N ILE A 153 8.49 8.83 -12.79
CA ILE A 153 7.67 7.61 -12.70
C ILE A 153 8.46 6.38 -13.12
N GLU A 154 9.16 6.46 -14.25
CA GLU A 154 9.91 5.33 -14.79
C GLU A 154 11.10 4.94 -13.89
N ILE A 155 11.82 5.92 -13.33
CA ILE A 155 12.92 5.67 -12.38
C ILE A 155 12.39 4.96 -11.13
N CYS A 156 11.26 5.40 -10.55
CA CYS A 156 10.67 4.71 -9.40
C CYS A 156 10.27 3.28 -9.75
N ARG A 157 9.67 3.05 -10.92
CA ARG A 157 9.29 1.73 -11.42
C ARG A 157 10.51 0.82 -11.57
N GLN A 158 11.60 1.33 -12.11
CA GLN A 158 12.87 0.62 -12.25
C GLN A 158 13.45 0.24 -10.88
N HIS A 159 13.50 1.17 -9.93
CA HIS A 159 13.99 0.89 -8.58
C HIS A 159 13.11 -0.14 -7.83
N ILE A 160 11.79 -0.16 -8.06
CA ILE A 160 10.93 -1.22 -7.52
C ILE A 160 11.31 -2.57 -8.13
N ALA A 161 11.49 -2.66 -9.44
CA ALA A 161 11.90 -3.90 -10.11
C ALA A 161 13.26 -4.38 -9.58
N GLU A 162 14.24 -3.49 -9.47
CA GLU A 162 15.56 -3.78 -8.89
C GLU A 162 15.48 -4.30 -7.44
N MET A 163 14.64 -3.67 -6.59
CA MET A 163 14.39 -4.13 -5.22
C MET A 163 13.85 -5.57 -5.19
N LEU A 164 13.02 -5.94 -6.17
CA LEU A 164 12.47 -7.29 -6.31
C LEU A 164 13.46 -8.27 -6.95
N GLY A 165 14.59 -7.79 -7.48
CA GLY A 165 15.54 -8.59 -8.24
C GLY A 165 15.06 -8.96 -9.64
N GLU A 166 14.18 -8.14 -10.22
CA GLU A 166 13.57 -8.33 -11.53
C GLU A 166 14.15 -7.34 -12.55
N ALA A 167 14.36 -7.79 -13.80
CA ALA A 167 14.99 -6.98 -14.83
C ALA A 167 14.00 -6.12 -15.63
N ASP A 168 12.73 -6.53 -15.69
CA ASP A 168 11.71 -5.87 -16.51
C ASP A 168 10.82 -4.97 -15.64
N ALA A 169 11.15 -3.68 -15.62
CA ALA A 169 10.41 -2.67 -14.87
C ALA A 169 8.96 -2.49 -15.39
N SER A 170 8.69 -2.78 -16.66
CA SER A 170 7.34 -2.68 -17.23
C SER A 170 6.33 -3.63 -16.55
N ARG A 171 6.82 -4.63 -15.81
CA ARG A 171 6.00 -5.59 -15.06
C ARG A 171 5.51 -5.06 -13.70
N VAL A 172 5.88 -3.86 -13.33
CA VAL A 172 5.42 -3.16 -12.12
C VAL A 172 4.32 -2.17 -12.50
N ALA A 173 3.13 -2.32 -11.95
CA ALA A 173 2.04 -1.34 -12.06
C ALA A 173 1.86 -0.59 -10.73
N PHE A 174 1.73 0.74 -10.77
CA PHE A 174 1.42 1.55 -9.60
C PHE A 174 -0.02 1.36 -9.16
N ALA A 175 -0.22 1.37 -7.86
CA ALA A 175 -1.50 1.27 -7.18
C ALA A 175 -1.59 2.34 -6.08
N GLN A 176 -2.79 2.64 -5.59
CA GLN A 176 -2.95 3.60 -4.50
C GLN A 176 -2.48 3.06 -3.15
N ASN A 177 -2.48 1.75 -2.98
CA ASN A 177 -2.05 1.03 -1.78
C ASN A 177 -2.08 -0.49 -2.07
N THR A 178 -1.69 -1.32 -1.09
CA THR A 178 -1.74 -2.78 -1.26
C THR A 178 -3.15 -3.31 -1.49
N THR A 179 -4.18 -2.74 -0.86
CA THR A 179 -5.57 -3.17 -1.07
C THR A 179 -5.97 -3.02 -2.54
N ASP A 180 -5.60 -1.91 -3.16
CA ASP A 180 -5.82 -1.65 -4.58
C ASP A 180 -5.06 -2.66 -5.45
N ALA A 181 -3.76 -2.86 -5.18
CA ALA A 181 -2.92 -3.84 -5.87
C ALA A 181 -3.46 -5.28 -5.76
N LEU A 182 -3.93 -5.69 -4.56
CA LEU A 182 -4.54 -7.00 -4.33
C LEU A 182 -5.86 -7.17 -5.09
N ASN A 183 -6.71 -6.14 -5.13
CA ASN A 183 -7.93 -6.17 -5.93
C ASN A 183 -7.63 -6.25 -7.43
N MET A 184 -6.64 -5.48 -7.93
CA MET A 184 -6.18 -5.59 -9.33
C MET A 184 -5.75 -7.03 -9.65
N ALA A 185 -4.96 -7.67 -8.76
CA ALA A 185 -4.47 -9.02 -8.95
C ALA A 185 -5.61 -10.07 -8.88
N ILE A 186 -6.45 -10.01 -7.85
CA ILE A 186 -7.51 -11.00 -7.60
C ILE A 186 -8.55 -10.95 -8.72
N HIS A 187 -9.16 -9.77 -8.95
CA HIS A 187 -10.18 -9.62 -9.98
C HIS A 187 -9.64 -9.80 -11.41
N GLY A 188 -8.37 -9.42 -11.62
CA GLY A 188 -7.72 -9.60 -12.93
C GLY A 188 -7.33 -11.04 -13.27
N ALA A 189 -7.19 -11.90 -12.26
CA ALA A 189 -6.69 -13.27 -12.43
C ALA A 189 -7.79 -14.33 -12.55
N VAL A 190 -8.96 -14.13 -11.91
CA VAL A 190 -10.00 -15.17 -11.75
C VAL A 190 -11.13 -15.02 -12.76
N HIS A 191 -11.75 -16.15 -13.07
CA HIS A 191 -12.92 -16.25 -13.95
C HIS A 191 -14.03 -17.05 -13.27
N THR A 192 -15.24 -16.98 -13.84
CA THR A 192 -16.38 -17.78 -13.35
C THR A 192 -16.08 -19.28 -13.42
N GLY A 193 -16.29 -19.97 -12.31
CA GLY A 193 -16.06 -21.41 -12.17
C GLY A 193 -14.68 -21.77 -11.62
N ASP A 194 -13.79 -20.80 -11.45
CA ASP A 194 -12.46 -21.04 -10.88
C ASP A 194 -12.54 -21.40 -9.38
N HIS A 195 -11.53 -22.13 -8.93
CA HIS A 195 -11.26 -22.36 -7.52
C HIS A 195 -10.07 -21.52 -7.08
N VAL A 196 -10.17 -20.91 -5.87
CA VAL A 196 -9.10 -20.14 -5.25
C VAL A 196 -8.77 -20.74 -3.89
N VAL A 197 -7.48 -20.85 -3.61
CA VAL A 197 -6.97 -21.22 -2.29
C VAL A 197 -6.37 -19.97 -1.63
N SER A 198 -6.70 -19.73 -0.37
CA SER A 198 -6.10 -18.70 0.46
C SER A 198 -5.92 -19.22 1.89
N THR A 199 -5.58 -18.34 2.84
CA THR A 199 -5.33 -18.78 4.22
C THR A 199 -6.21 -18.05 5.24
N LEU A 200 -6.36 -18.61 6.43
CA LEU A 200 -7.01 -17.90 7.54
C LEU A 200 -6.15 -16.78 8.13
N MET A 201 -4.87 -16.68 7.73
CA MET A 201 -3.93 -15.68 8.25
C MET A 201 -3.96 -14.35 7.47
N GLU A 202 -4.82 -14.24 6.46
CA GLU A 202 -4.87 -13.11 5.54
C GLU A 202 -5.47 -11.86 6.17
N HIS A 203 -5.01 -10.72 5.65
CA HIS A 203 -5.66 -9.42 5.86
C HIS A 203 -7.00 -9.35 5.11
N ASN A 204 -7.92 -8.50 5.58
CA ASN A 204 -9.21 -8.25 4.92
C ASN A 204 -9.10 -7.82 3.45
N SER A 205 -7.97 -7.24 3.03
CA SER A 205 -7.72 -6.87 1.63
C SER A 205 -7.62 -8.07 0.70
N VAL A 206 -7.35 -9.26 1.22
CA VAL A 206 -7.40 -10.55 0.51
C VAL A 206 -8.73 -11.25 0.78
N LEU A 207 -9.12 -11.37 2.06
CA LEU A 207 -10.31 -12.15 2.43
C LEU A 207 -11.61 -11.57 1.87
N ARG A 208 -11.80 -10.23 1.92
CA ARG A 208 -13.07 -9.62 1.50
C ARG A 208 -13.35 -9.77 0.02
N PRO A 209 -12.43 -9.44 -0.92
CA PRO A 209 -12.69 -9.66 -2.34
C PRO A 209 -12.89 -11.14 -2.68
N LEU A 210 -12.11 -12.07 -2.09
CA LEU A 210 -12.29 -13.50 -2.31
C LEU A 210 -13.62 -14.02 -1.75
N SER A 211 -14.00 -13.59 -0.55
CA SER A 211 -15.29 -13.97 0.06
C SER A 211 -16.47 -13.43 -0.74
N GLU A 212 -16.36 -12.21 -1.28
CA GLU A 212 -17.43 -11.63 -2.11
C GLU A 212 -17.57 -12.37 -3.45
N LEU A 213 -16.48 -12.69 -4.11
CA LEU A 213 -16.48 -13.50 -5.34
C LEU A 213 -17.07 -14.90 -5.09
N ALA A 214 -16.76 -15.53 -3.95
CA ALA A 214 -17.32 -16.82 -3.57
C ALA A 214 -18.82 -16.70 -3.24
N ARG A 215 -19.22 -15.68 -2.48
CA ARG A 215 -20.64 -15.43 -2.14
C ARG A 215 -21.49 -15.17 -3.39
N SER A 216 -20.92 -14.52 -4.38
CA SER A 216 -21.57 -14.24 -5.67
C SER A 216 -21.54 -15.43 -6.64
N GLY A 217 -20.99 -16.59 -6.23
CA GLY A 217 -20.94 -17.79 -7.07
C GLY A 217 -19.94 -17.70 -8.23
N ILE A 218 -19.07 -16.68 -8.27
CA ILE A 218 -18.08 -16.52 -9.34
C ILE A 218 -16.95 -17.53 -9.16
N ILE A 219 -16.49 -17.75 -7.91
CA ILE A 219 -15.44 -18.71 -7.57
C ILE A 219 -15.88 -19.67 -6.48
N THR A 220 -15.14 -20.76 -6.31
CA THR A 220 -15.12 -21.54 -5.06
C THR A 220 -13.86 -21.17 -4.28
N LEU A 221 -13.96 -21.09 -2.93
CA LEU A 221 -12.87 -20.64 -2.06
C LEU A 221 -12.56 -21.67 -0.98
N THR A 222 -11.29 -22.05 -0.88
CA THR A 222 -10.77 -22.85 0.24
C THR A 222 -9.81 -21.99 1.07
N LEU A 223 -10.04 -21.93 2.40
CA LEU A 223 -9.17 -21.23 3.35
C LEU A 223 -8.40 -22.26 4.18
N VAL A 224 -7.07 -22.29 3.98
CA VAL A 224 -6.16 -23.18 4.72
C VAL A 224 -5.94 -22.65 6.12
N PRO A 225 -6.18 -23.45 7.18
CA PRO A 225 -5.88 -23.04 8.55
C PRO A 225 -4.38 -23.10 8.83
N PRO A 226 -3.89 -22.29 9.79
CA PRO A 226 -2.53 -22.41 10.30
C PRO A 226 -2.39 -23.62 11.24
N ASP A 227 -1.14 -24.03 11.48
CA ASP A 227 -0.80 -24.92 12.60
C ASP A 227 -0.89 -24.20 13.96
N ALA A 228 -0.60 -24.91 15.05
CA ALA A 228 -0.62 -24.35 16.41
C ALA A 228 0.32 -23.17 16.61
N ASP A 229 1.31 -23.00 15.73
CA ASP A 229 2.29 -21.93 15.76
C ASP A 229 1.92 -20.74 14.87
N GLY A 230 0.78 -20.81 14.15
CA GLY A 230 0.34 -19.79 13.22
C GLY A 230 0.99 -19.90 11.84
N ARG A 231 1.65 -21.01 11.51
CA ARG A 231 2.32 -21.23 10.22
C ARG A 231 1.40 -21.92 9.24
N ILE A 232 1.52 -21.55 7.98
CA ILE A 232 0.87 -22.19 6.85
C ILE A 232 1.89 -23.09 6.16
N HIS A 233 1.61 -24.40 6.11
CA HIS A 233 2.48 -25.37 5.46
C HIS A 233 2.15 -25.53 4.00
N ALA A 234 3.18 -25.64 3.15
CA ALA A 234 3.03 -25.81 1.70
C ALA A 234 2.27 -27.12 1.35
N GLN A 235 2.39 -28.16 2.16
CA GLN A 235 1.65 -29.42 2.01
C GLN A 235 0.13 -29.21 2.16
N GLU A 236 -0.31 -28.34 3.08
CA GLU A 236 -1.73 -28.02 3.24
C GLU A 236 -2.26 -27.21 2.06
N ILE A 237 -1.44 -26.28 1.53
CA ILE A 237 -1.75 -25.60 0.27
C ILE A 237 -1.92 -26.64 -0.86
N GLU A 238 -0.96 -27.60 -0.99
CA GLU A 238 -1.00 -28.60 -2.04
C GLU A 238 -2.25 -29.52 -1.95
N ARG A 239 -2.64 -29.94 -0.74
CA ARG A 239 -3.86 -30.73 -0.49
C ARG A 239 -5.14 -29.97 -0.85
N ALA A 240 -5.14 -28.65 -0.68
CA ALA A 240 -6.28 -27.78 -1.01
C ALA A 240 -6.44 -27.55 -2.53
N LEU A 241 -5.41 -27.82 -3.35
CA LEU A 241 -5.49 -27.61 -4.80
C LEU A 241 -6.43 -28.62 -5.47
N THR A 242 -7.21 -28.13 -6.40
CA THR A 242 -8.08 -28.94 -7.29
C THR A 242 -7.70 -28.73 -8.75
N ALA A 243 -8.25 -29.49 -9.67
CA ALA A 243 -8.06 -29.30 -11.11
C ALA A 243 -8.54 -27.91 -11.60
N ARG A 244 -9.45 -27.26 -10.86
CA ARG A 244 -9.98 -25.92 -11.16
C ARG A 244 -9.27 -24.80 -10.42
N THR A 245 -8.24 -25.10 -9.63
CA THR A 245 -7.53 -24.04 -8.87
C THR A 245 -6.78 -23.14 -9.83
N ARG A 246 -7.19 -21.89 -9.85
CA ARG A 246 -6.60 -20.82 -10.67
C ARG A 246 -5.58 -20.00 -9.92
N LEU A 247 -5.83 -19.72 -8.63
CA LEU A 247 -5.07 -18.77 -7.84
C LEU A 247 -4.85 -19.32 -6.43
N VAL A 248 -3.63 -19.15 -5.92
CA VAL A 248 -3.31 -19.18 -4.49
C VAL A 248 -2.96 -17.75 -4.07
N ALA A 249 -3.59 -17.23 -3.00
CA ALA A 249 -3.27 -15.92 -2.42
C ALA A 249 -2.83 -16.08 -0.97
N MET A 250 -1.65 -15.53 -0.62
CA MET A 250 -1.04 -15.74 0.69
C MET A 250 -0.29 -14.52 1.18
N THR A 251 -0.48 -14.15 2.45
CA THR A 251 0.33 -13.10 3.09
C THR A 251 1.75 -13.61 3.36
N HIS A 252 2.75 -12.75 3.14
CA HIS A 252 4.13 -13.07 3.48
C HIS A 252 4.42 -12.92 4.97
N MET A 253 3.74 -11.98 5.65
CA MET A 253 3.89 -11.79 7.10
C MET A 253 2.55 -11.37 7.70
N SER A 254 2.16 -12.04 8.79
CA SER A 254 0.98 -11.65 9.56
C SER A 254 1.15 -10.28 10.19
N ASN A 255 0.21 -9.38 9.93
CA ASN A 255 0.17 -8.03 10.52
C ASN A 255 -0.28 -8.01 12.00
N VAL A 256 -0.57 -9.17 12.57
CA VAL A 256 -0.92 -9.35 13.99
C VAL A 256 0.19 -10.07 14.75
N LEU A 257 0.74 -11.12 14.16
CA LEU A 257 1.75 -11.97 14.83
C LEU A 257 3.19 -11.58 14.46
N GLY A 258 3.40 -10.78 13.39
CA GLY A 258 4.76 -10.51 12.87
C GLY A 258 5.49 -11.78 12.40
N LEU A 259 4.73 -12.85 12.15
CA LEU A 259 5.25 -14.14 11.75
C LEU A 259 5.35 -14.22 10.22
N GLU A 260 6.57 -14.43 9.73
CA GLU A 260 6.81 -14.68 8.30
C GLU A 260 6.34 -16.08 7.92
N GLN A 261 5.64 -16.18 6.79
CA GLN A 261 5.18 -17.42 6.19
C GLN A 261 6.16 -17.91 5.11
N ASP A 262 6.28 -19.22 4.95
CA ASP A 262 7.14 -19.82 3.92
C ASP A 262 6.47 -19.75 2.52
N VAL A 263 6.47 -18.54 1.96
CA VAL A 263 5.94 -18.29 0.62
C VAL A 263 6.78 -18.95 -0.48
N ALA A 264 8.05 -19.26 -0.20
CA ALA A 264 8.92 -19.95 -1.17
C ALA A 264 8.48 -21.40 -1.40
N SER A 265 8.21 -22.15 -0.34
CA SER A 265 7.70 -23.51 -0.43
C SER A 265 6.29 -23.56 -1.03
N ALA A 266 5.40 -22.64 -0.65
CA ALA A 266 4.06 -22.53 -1.24
C ALA A 266 4.13 -22.20 -2.74
N GLY A 267 5.00 -21.28 -3.13
CA GLY A 267 5.20 -20.92 -4.53
C GLY A 267 5.84 -22.01 -5.37
N ALA A 268 6.69 -22.85 -4.78
CA ALA A 268 7.22 -24.05 -5.45
C ALA A 268 6.08 -25.04 -5.79
N VAL A 269 5.13 -25.23 -4.88
CA VAL A 269 3.90 -26.01 -5.12
C VAL A 269 3.10 -25.41 -6.26
N CYS A 270 2.78 -24.12 -6.20
CA CYS A 270 2.00 -23.42 -7.23
C CYS A 270 2.65 -23.55 -8.63
N ARG A 271 3.98 -23.36 -8.70
CA ARG A 271 4.74 -23.49 -9.96
C ARG A 271 4.67 -24.89 -10.54
N ARG A 272 4.81 -25.96 -9.74
CA ARG A 272 4.69 -27.34 -10.20
C ARG A 272 3.29 -27.64 -10.73
N ARG A 273 2.27 -27.01 -10.15
CA ARG A 273 0.85 -27.24 -10.50
C ARG A 273 0.32 -26.27 -11.56
N GLY A 274 1.15 -25.32 -12.03
CA GLY A 274 0.74 -24.32 -13.02
C GLY A 274 -0.30 -23.32 -12.49
N VAL A 275 -0.40 -23.14 -11.16
CA VAL A 275 -1.36 -22.26 -10.49
C VAL A 275 -0.73 -20.87 -10.27
N LEU A 276 -1.51 -19.82 -10.46
CA LEU A 276 -1.07 -18.45 -10.15
C LEU A 276 -0.86 -18.29 -8.64
N PHE A 277 0.21 -17.55 -8.28
CA PHE A 277 0.52 -17.33 -6.87
C PHE A 277 0.68 -15.82 -6.59
N LEU A 278 -0.24 -15.28 -5.79
CA LEU A 278 -0.25 -13.89 -5.33
C LEU A 278 0.29 -13.81 -3.90
N VAL A 279 1.30 -12.98 -3.69
CA VAL A 279 1.86 -12.70 -2.37
C VAL A 279 1.49 -11.30 -1.93
N ASP A 280 0.85 -11.20 -0.74
CA ASP A 280 0.67 -9.93 -0.04
C ASP A 280 1.93 -9.62 0.78
N ALA A 281 2.74 -8.68 0.29
CA ALA A 281 3.97 -8.22 0.93
C ALA A 281 3.78 -6.94 1.77
N ALA A 282 2.54 -6.66 2.23
CA ALA A 282 2.21 -5.41 2.92
C ALA A 282 3.02 -5.18 4.21
N GLN A 283 3.49 -6.23 4.87
CA GLN A 283 4.29 -6.12 6.09
C GLN A 283 5.77 -6.41 5.87
N THR A 284 6.16 -6.86 4.68
CA THR A 284 7.54 -7.28 4.41
C THR A 284 8.29 -6.37 3.45
N ALA A 285 7.59 -5.64 2.56
CA ALA A 285 8.22 -4.67 1.67
C ALA A 285 8.95 -3.59 2.48
N GLY A 286 10.26 -3.44 2.23
CA GLY A 286 11.15 -2.53 2.96
C GLY A 286 11.74 -3.10 4.26
N HIS A 287 11.23 -4.23 4.76
CA HIS A 287 11.71 -4.86 5.99
C HIS A 287 12.57 -6.11 5.73
N VAL A 288 12.18 -6.92 4.75
CA VAL A 288 12.94 -8.12 4.35
C VAL A 288 13.17 -8.14 2.83
N PRO A 289 14.21 -8.82 2.35
CA PRO A 289 14.46 -8.94 0.91
C PRO A 289 13.34 -9.72 0.22
N LEU A 290 12.72 -9.11 -0.77
CA LEU A 290 11.68 -9.73 -1.59
C LEU A 290 12.32 -10.35 -2.85
N LYS A 291 12.00 -11.61 -3.14
CA LYS A 291 12.55 -12.34 -4.30
C LYS A 291 11.44 -13.13 -5.02
N PRO A 292 10.42 -12.44 -5.58
CA PRO A 292 9.23 -13.10 -6.11
C PRO A 292 9.55 -14.12 -7.21
N GLY A 293 10.49 -13.85 -8.09
CA GLY A 293 10.90 -14.81 -9.13
C GLY A 293 11.48 -16.11 -8.55
N LYS A 294 12.29 -16.02 -7.48
CA LYS A 294 12.85 -17.20 -6.80
C LYS A 294 11.78 -17.99 -6.05
N TRP A 295 10.80 -17.31 -5.47
CA TRP A 295 9.69 -17.95 -4.75
C TRP A 295 8.68 -18.62 -5.67
N GLY A 296 8.78 -18.45 -6.99
CA GLY A 296 7.75 -18.93 -7.92
C GLY A 296 6.47 -18.11 -7.88
N CYS A 297 6.54 -16.91 -7.32
CA CYS A 297 5.46 -15.95 -7.27
C CYS A 297 5.11 -15.49 -8.69
N THR A 298 3.82 -15.26 -8.96
CA THR A 298 3.34 -14.71 -10.23
C THR A 298 2.86 -13.28 -10.10
N MET A 299 2.47 -12.87 -8.89
CA MET A 299 2.05 -11.52 -8.56
C MET A 299 2.46 -11.20 -7.13
N LEU A 300 2.92 -9.95 -6.89
CA LEU A 300 3.29 -9.48 -5.58
C LEU A 300 2.75 -8.06 -5.37
N ALA A 301 1.98 -7.86 -4.30
CA ALA A 301 1.37 -6.59 -3.94
C ALA A 301 2.08 -5.95 -2.74
N MET A 302 2.34 -4.63 -2.80
CA MET A 302 3.04 -3.92 -1.72
C MET A 302 2.54 -2.48 -1.55
N PRO A 303 2.61 -1.92 -0.31
CA PRO A 303 2.30 -0.52 -0.03
C PRO A 303 3.55 0.35 -0.14
N GLY A 304 3.38 1.60 -0.53
CA GLY A 304 4.44 2.58 -0.40
C GLY A 304 4.60 3.15 1.01
N HIS A 305 3.50 3.23 1.77
CA HIS A 305 3.42 4.03 3.01
C HIS A 305 3.83 3.31 4.30
N LYS A 306 4.23 2.03 4.23
CA LYS A 306 4.71 1.25 5.39
C LYS A 306 6.23 1.15 5.37
N GLY A 307 6.80 -0.05 5.31
CA GLY A 307 8.24 -0.26 5.36
C GLY A 307 9.05 0.41 4.24
N LEU A 308 8.42 0.76 3.11
CA LEU A 308 9.07 1.55 2.05
C LEU A 308 9.13 3.06 2.37
N LEU A 309 8.59 3.54 3.49
CA LEU A 309 8.67 4.91 3.99
C LEU A 309 8.15 6.00 3.02
N GLY A 310 7.43 5.61 1.98
CA GLY A 310 6.75 6.50 1.04
C GLY A 310 5.46 7.13 1.61
N PRO A 311 4.81 8.04 0.88
CA PRO A 311 3.57 8.66 1.31
C PRO A 311 2.36 7.72 1.17
N HIS A 312 1.24 8.08 1.82
CA HIS A 312 -0.06 7.48 1.53
C HIS A 312 -0.45 7.70 0.06
N GLY A 313 -1.35 6.88 -0.47
CA GLY A 313 -1.78 6.96 -1.87
C GLY A 313 -0.74 6.40 -2.85
N THR A 314 0.17 5.55 -2.37
CA THR A 314 1.17 4.84 -3.17
C THR A 314 1.26 3.37 -2.81
N GLY A 315 1.48 2.55 -3.82
CA GLY A 315 1.69 1.11 -3.75
C GLY A 315 2.04 0.57 -5.13
N ALA A 316 2.31 -0.70 -5.22
CA ALA A 316 2.63 -1.36 -6.49
C ALA A 316 2.17 -2.81 -6.54
N LEU A 317 1.86 -3.27 -7.75
CA LEU A 317 1.66 -4.66 -8.12
C LEU A 317 2.74 -5.06 -9.11
N TRP A 318 3.59 -6.01 -8.73
CA TRP A 318 4.46 -6.68 -9.68
C TRP A 318 3.75 -7.90 -10.26
N VAL A 319 3.84 -8.09 -11.58
CA VAL A 319 3.24 -9.21 -12.32
C VAL A 319 4.31 -9.87 -13.17
N ARG A 320 4.55 -11.18 -12.95
CA ARG A 320 5.56 -11.96 -13.68
C ARG A 320 5.30 -11.91 -15.19
N ASN A 321 6.37 -11.89 -15.97
CA ASN A 321 6.27 -11.96 -17.42
C ASN A 321 5.51 -13.23 -17.87
N GLY A 322 4.68 -13.11 -18.91
CA GLY A 322 3.79 -14.18 -19.37
C GLY A 322 2.45 -14.28 -18.60
N VAL A 323 2.26 -13.53 -17.51
CA VAL A 323 0.97 -13.43 -16.82
C VAL A 323 0.21 -12.21 -17.34
N THR A 324 -1.05 -12.42 -17.73
CA THR A 324 -1.98 -11.38 -18.16
C THR A 324 -3.12 -11.29 -17.16
N LEU A 325 -3.46 -10.07 -16.77
CA LEU A 325 -4.56 -9.75 -15.87
C LEU A 325 -5.62 -8.93 -16.61
N ALA A 326 -6.89 -9.19 -16.35
CA ALA A 326 -7.95 -8.29 -16.77
C ALA A 326 -7.85 -6.96 -15.99
N PRO A 327 -8.01 -5.80 -16.64
CA PRO A 327 -7.93 -4.51 -15.97
C PRO A 327 -9.12 -4.32 -15.02
N LEU A 328 -8.85 -3.95 -13.77
CA LEU A 328 -9.88 -3.59 -12.80
C LEU A 328 -10.52 -2.24 -13.13
N ARG A 329 -9.72 -1.31 -13.65
CA ARG A 329 -10.13 0.02 -14.12
C ARG A 329 -9.70 0.21 -15.56
N GLN A 330 -10.55 0.85 -16.34
CA GLN A 330 -10.30 1.16 -17.75
C GLN A 330 -10.42 2.67 -17.97
N GLY A 331 -9.56 3.22 -18.83
CA GLY A 331 -9.57 4.65 -19.11
C GLY A 331 -8.31 5.10 -19.85
N GLY A 332 -8.07 6.40 -19.88
CA GLY A 332 -6.90 6.94 -20.57
C GLY A 332 -5.59 6.53 -19.92
N THR A 333 -4.69 5.95 -20.71
CA THR A 333 -3.36 5.50 -20.30
C THR A 333 -2.23 6.36 -20.85
N GLY A 334 -2.54 7.21 -21.86
CA GLY A 334 -1.54 8.00 -22.58
C GLY A 334 -0.94 7.28 -23.80
N SER A 335 -1.17 5.97 -23.94
CA SER A 335 -0.82 5.17 -25.11
C SER A 335 -2.07 4.66 -25.83
N ALA A 336 -1.92 4.25 -27.11
CA ALA A 336 -2.98 3.69 -27.94
C ALA A 336 -4.30 4.51 -27.91
N SER A 337 -4.19 5.86 -27.96
CA SER A 337 -5.33 6.78 -27.82
C SER A 337 -6.36 6.68 -28.95
N GLU A 338 -6.01 6.06 -30.07
CA GLU A 338 -6.88 5.73 -31.21
C GLU A 338 -7.80 4.53 -30.93
N SER A 339 -7.44 3.69 -29.95
CA SER A 339 -8.20 2.48 -29.59
C SER A 339 -9.31 2.80 -28.58
N MET A 340 -10.51 2.24 -28.80
CA MET A 340 -11.61 2.26 -27.83
C MET A 340 -11.44 1.18 -26.72
N PHE A 341 -10.44 0.31 -26.82
CA PHE A 341 -10.17 -0.74 -25.87
C PHE A 341 -8.94 -0.43 -25.02
N GLN A 342 -8.94 -0.91 -23.77
CA GLN A 342 -7.81 -0.79 -22.87
C GLN A 342 -6.57 -1.48 -23.48
N PRO A 343 -5.38 -0.87 -23.45
CA PRO A 343 -4.15 -1.50 -23.89
C PRO A 343 -3.91 -2.84 -23.14
N ARG A 344 -3.33 -3.80 -23.85
CA ARG A 344 -3.02 -5.12 -23.24
C ARG A 344 -1.61 -5.22 -22.66
N MET A 345 -0.75 -4.26 -22.99
CA MET A 345 0.63 -4.24 -22.52
C MET A 345 0.75 -3.63 -21.14
N MET A 346 1.53 -4.28 -20.27
CA MET A 346 1.93 -3.71 -19.00
C MET A 346 2.93 -2.53 -19.22
N PRO A 347 2.90 -1.53 -18.37
CA PRO A 347 2.00 -1.35 -17.21
C PRO A 347 0.64 -0.75 -17.57
N ASP A 348 0.46 -0.24 -18.80
CA ASP A 348 -0.71 0.52 -19.26
C ASP A 348 -2.03 -0.27 -19.15
N SER A 349 -1.96 -1.61 -19.26
CA SER A 349 -3.13 -2.47 -19.07
C SER A 349 -3.76 -2.33 -17.68
N LEU A 350 -2.97 -2.00 -16.66
CA LEU A 350 -3.41 -1.90 -15.27
C LEU A 350 -3.41 -0.47 -14.72
N GLU A 351 -2.78 0.49 -15.44
CA GLU A 351 -2.68 1.89 -15.05
C GLU A 351 -3.61 2.76 -15.91
N SER A 352 -4.66 3.27 -15.32
CA SER A 352 -5.60 4.18 -15.97
C SER A 352 -5.73 5.48 -15.19
N GLY A 353 -5.75 6.61 -15.91
CA GLY A 353 -5.80 7.94 -15.33
C GLY A 353 -4.42 8.54 -15.11
N THR A 354 -4.37 9.76 -14.58
CA THR A 354 -3.13 10.47 -14.27
C THR A 354 -2.53 9.88 -13.00
N LEU A 355 -1.28 9.41 -13.08
CA LEU A 355 -0.56 8.85 -11.93
C LEU A 355 -0.24 9.93 -10.90
N ASN A 356 -0.13 9.51 -9.63
CA ASN A 356 0.23 10.35 -8.49
C ASN A 356 1.73 10.69 -8.51
N LEU A 357 2.14 11.58 -9.42
CA LEU A 357 3.54 11.96 -9.61
C LEU A 357 4.25 12.34 -8.30
N PRO A 358 3.74 13.27 -7.47
CA PRO A 358 4.45 13.65 -6.24
C PRO A 358 4.53 12.48 -5.26
N GLY A 359 3.47 11.67 -5.17
CA GLY A 359 3.49 10.48 -4.33
C GLY A 359 4.52 9.45 -4.79
N ILE A 360 4.66 9.24 -6.10
CA ILE A 360 5.64 8.32 -6.68
C ILE A 360 7.08 8.82 -6.48
N ALA A 361 7.33 10.13 -6.61
CA ALA A 361 8.63 10.73 -6.28
C ALA A 361 8.99 10.51 -4.81
N GLY A 362 8.02 10.74 -3.91
CA GLY A 362 8.20 10.48 -2.48
C GLY A 362 8.38 8.99 -2.15
N LEU A 363 7.68 8.09 -2.87
CA LEU A 363 7.86 6.65 -2.74
C LEU A 363 9.27 6.23 -3.13
N ASP A 364 9.79 6.73 -4.25
CA ASP A 364 11.16 6.44 -4.68
C ASP A 364 12.20 6.84 -3.63
N ALA A 365 12.11 8.08 -3.15
CA ALA A 365 13.04 8.59 -2.14
C ALA A 365 12.94 7.82 -0.82
N GLY A 366 11.72 7.55 -0.34
CA GLY A 366 11.47 6.78 0.87
C GLY A 366 11.95 5.33 0.77
N MET A 367 11.69 4.67 -0.35
CA MET A 367 12.13 3.30 -0.62
C MET A 367 13.65 3.18 -0.63
N ARG A 368 14.33 4.08 -1.33
CA ARG A 368 15.80 4.09 -1.36
C ARG A 368 16.40 4.31 0.04
N PHE A 369 15.82 5.21 0.82
CA PHE A 369 16.20 5.40 2.21
C PHE A 369 15.96 4.12 3.04
N ALA A 370 14.79 3.51 2.93
CA ALA A 370 14.45 2.27 3.64
C ALA A 370 15.42 1.13 3.31
N LEU A 371 15.76 0.95 2.03
CA LEU A 371 16.69 -0.09 1.60
C LEU A 371 18.12 0.15 2.08
N ALA A 372 18.58 1.40 2.11
CA ALA A 372 19.89 1.75 2.64
C ALA A 372 20.02 1.45 4.15
N HIS A 373 18.93 1.53 4.91
CA HIS A 373 18.88 1.28 6.36
C HIS A 373 18.19 -0.03 6.74
N ALA A 374 17.93 -0.93 5.78
CA ALA A 374 17.11 -2.13 6.01
C ALA A 374 17.68 -3.08 7.08
N ARG A 375 19.02 -3.21 7.18
CA ARG A 375 19.67 -4.02 8.23
C ARG A 375 19.48 -3.40 9.61
N GLU A 376 19.77 -2.11 9.74
CA GLU A 376 19.62 -1.34 10.97
C GLU A 376 18.16 -1.35 11.46
N ALA A 377 17.20 -1.13 10.55
CA ALA A 377 15.77 -1.16 10.86
C ALA A 377 15.35 -2.52 11.42
N ARG A 378 15.81 -3.60 10.82
CA ARG A 378 15.50 -4.97 11.27
C ARG A 378 16.11 -5.27 12.63
N GLU A 379 17.39 -4.96 12.83
CA GLU A 379 18.09 -5.16 14.10
C GLU A 379 17.43 -4.35 15.23
N THR A 380 17.14 -3.08 14.98
CA THR A 380 16.47 -2.19 15.93
C THR A 380 15.06 -2.69 16.29
N THR A 381 14.22 -2.98 15.29
CA THR A 381 12.84 -3.43 15.55
C THR A 381 12.80 -4.77 16.25
N ALA A 382 13.66 -5.71 15.90
CA ALA A 382 13.76 -7.01 16.57
C ALA A 382 14.22 -6.87 18.04
N ALA A 383 15.22 -6.03 18.29
CA ALA A 383 15.72 -5.78 19.64
C ALA A 383 14.65 -5.11 20.53
N LEU A 384 13.96 -4.09 20.01
CA LEU A 384 12.89 -3.40 20.73
C LEU A 384 11.70 -4.33 21.01
N CYS A 385 11.28 -5.13 20.02
CA CYS A 385 10.22 -6.12 20.20
C CYS A 385 10.63 -7.21 21.19
N GLY A 386 11.87 -7.69 21.13
CA GLY A 386 12.42 -8.67 22.09
C GLY A 386 12.36 -8.16 23.53
N MET A 387 12.88 -6.95 23.77
CA MET A 387 12.87 -6.30 25.09
C MET A 387 11.43 -6.12 25.63
N MET A 388 10.51 -5.61 24.81
CA MET A 388 9.10 -5.42 25.21
C MET A 388 8.43 -6.77 25.44
N ARG A 389 8.63 -7.76 24.59
CA ARG A 389 8.07 -9.11 24.72
C ARG A 389 8.48 -9.76 26.03
N GLU A 390 9.76 -9.79 26.32
CA GLU A 390 10.32 -10.38 27.55
C GLU A 390 9.72 -9.71 28.80
N ALA A 391 9.70 -8.39 28.84
CA ALA A 391 9.14 -7.66 29.97
C ALA A 391 7.65 -7.93 30.15
N LEU A 392 6.86 -7.92 29.07
CA LEU A 392 5.40 -8.13 29.14
C LEU A 392 5.04 -9.59 29.48
N GLN A 393 5.81 -10.58 29.03
CA GLN A 393 5.59 -11.99 29.38
C GLN A 393 5.75 -12.28 30.86
N ASN A 394 6.55 -11.49 31.57
CA ASN A 394 6.76 -11.60 33.01
C ASN A 394 5.69 -10.89 33.86
N MET A 395 4.69 -10.25 33.23
CA MET A 395 3.56 -9.62 33.92
C MET A 395 2.40 -10.61 34.07
N THR A 396 1.91 -10.82 35.28
CA THR A 396 0.89 -11.83 35.61
C THR A 396 -0.41 -11.66 34.85
N ASN A 397 -0.83 -10.41 34.56
CA ASN A 397 -2.11 -10.11 33.93
C ASN A 397 -1.94 -9.72 32.44
N VAL A 398 -0.82 -10.09 31.82
CA VAL A 398 -0.54 -9.77 30.40
C VAL A 398 -0.33 -11.04 29.60
N ARG A 399 -1.10 -11.22 28.56
CA ARG A 399 -0.92 -12.33 27.61
C ARG A 399 -0.30 -11.83 26.31
N VAL A 400 0.90 -12.31 26.01
CA VAL A 400 1.63 -12.00 24.77
C VAL A 400 1.39 -13.11 23.75
N TYR A 401 1.05 -12.72 22.50
CA TYR A 401 0.75 -13.63 21.38
C TYR A 401 1.93 -13.79 20.42
N THR A 402 2.82 -12.81 20.39
CA THR A 402 3.93 -12.76 19.45
C THR A 402 5.10 -13.61 19.92
N LYS A 403 5.68 -14.38 18.98
CA LYS A 403 6.85 -15.23 19.24
C LYS A 403 8.16 -14.44 19.14
N GLU A 404 9.23 -15.09 19.54
CA GLU A 404 10.58 -14.56 19.42
C GLU A 404 10.96 -14.27 17.96
N GLY A 405 11.74 -13.22 17.74
CA GLY A 405 12.22 -12.81 16.41
C GLY A 405 11.23 -12.01 15.58
N ALA A 406 9.99 -11.82 16.04
CA ALA A 406 9.02 -11.00 15.31
C ALA A 406 9.34 -9.49 15.38
N SER A 407 9.03 -8.77 14.33
CA SER A 407 9.26 -7.32 14.20
C SER A 407 8.11 -6.45 14.74
N LEU A 408 7.08 -7.06 15.30
CA LEU A 408 5.96 -6.40 16.00
C LEU A 408 5.53 -7.26 17.18
N LEU A 409 4.78 -6.65 18.11
CA LEU A 409 4.31 -7.28 19.33
C LEU A 409 2.80 -7.17 19.44
N SER A 410 2.10 -8.27 19.73
CA SER A 410 0.67 -8.28 20.06
C SER A 410 0.44 -8.88 21.42
N PHE A 411 -0.37 -8.20 22.25
CA PHE A 411 -0.67 -8.63 23.60
C PHE A 411 -2.08 -8.18 24.03
N ASN A 412 -2.56 -8.73 25.17
CA ASN A 412 -3.73 -8.22 25.88
C ASN A 412 -3.42 -8.12 27.38
N VAL A 413 -4.12 -7.21 28.05
CA VAL A 413 -4.23 -7.14 29.51
C VAL A 413 -5.52 -7.88 29.89
N GLU A 414 -5.46 -8.81 30.86
CA GLU A 414 -6.61 -9.60 31.27
C GLU A 414 -7.73 -8.71 31.81
N GLY A 415 -8.97 -9.07 31.46
CA GLY A 415 -10.17 -8.31 31.84
C GLY A 415 -10.39 -7.01 31.07
N MET A 416 -9.50 -6.61 30.16
CA MET A 416 -9.61 -5.36 29.40
C MET A 416 -9.72 -5.61 27.89
N ALA A 417 -10.62 -4.88 27.21
CA ALA A 417 -10.63 -4.86 25.75
C ALA A 417 -9.40 -4.11 25.22
N SER A 418 -8.86 -4.58 24.09
CA SER A 418 -7.63 -4.01 23.51
C SER A 418 -7.73 -2.52 23.16
N GLN A 419 -8.93 -2.02 22.82
CA GLN A 419 -9.16 -0.60 22.55
C GLN A 419 -9.04 0.25 23.82
N VAL A 420 -9.48 -0.29 24.98
CA VAL A 420 -9.38 0.41 26.28
C VAL A 420 -7.91 0.54 26.67
N VAL A 421 -7.13 -0.54 26.52
CA VAL A 421 -5.68 -0.50 26.78
C VAL A 421 -4.97 0.46 25.84
N ALA A 422 -5.34 0.47 24.56
CA ALA A 422 -4.75 1.39 23.58
C ALA A 422 -5.08 2.85 23.92
N ALA A 423 -6.32 3.15 24.35
CA ALA A 423 -6.71 4.50 24.79
C ALA A 423 -5.94 4.94 26.05
N ALA A 424 -5.78 4.07 27.04
CA ALA A 424 -5.02 4.37 28.25
C ALA A 424 -3.50 4.59 27.97
N LEU A 425 -2.96 3.99 26.91
CA LEU A 425 -1.60 4.25 26.41
C LEU A 425 -1.52 5.59 25.68
N ASP A 426 -2.54 5.95 24.87
CA ASP A 426 -2.62 7.21 24.15
C ASP A 426 -2.69 8.42 25.10
N GLU A 427 -3.42 8.31 26.22
CA GLU A 427 -3.43 9.30 27.32
C GLU A 427 -2.03 9.55 27.91
N GLN A 428 -1.12 8.58 27.77
CA GLN A 428 0.29 8.69 28.15
C GLN A 428 1.22 9.07 26.97
N ASN A 429 0.65 9.54 25.87
CA ASN A 429 1.35 9.87 24.62
C ASN A 429 2.09 8.68 23.98
N ILE A 430 1.52 7.47 24.06
CA ILE A 430 2.04 6.26 23.45
C ILE A 430 1.02 5.75 22.44
N ALA A 431 1.26 6.01 21.17
CA ALA A 431 0.38 5.62 20.07
C ALA A 431 0.64 4.16 19.68
N VAL A 432 -0.33 3.30 19.98
CA VAL A 432 -0.41 1.89 19.57
C VAL A 432 -1.77 1.62 18.93
N ARG A 433 -2.00 0.40 18.45
CA ARG A 433 -3.30 0.07 17.86
C ARG A 433 -3.99 -1.06 18.62
N GLY A 434 -5.23 -0.81 19.10
CA GLY A 434 -6.15 -1.82 19.63
C GLY A 434 -7.11 -2.32 18.55
N GLY A 435 -7.56 -3.59 18.62
CA GLY A 435 -8.61 -4.15 17.79
C GLY A 435 -8.22 -5.37 16.96
N LEU A 436 -8.94 -5.60 15.85
CA LEU A 436 -8.80 -6.79 15.01
C LEU A 436 -7.77 -6.62 13.87
N HIS A 437 -7.15 -5.46 13.71
CA HIS A 437 -6.12 -5.16 12.70
C HIS A 437 -6.47 -5.60 11.27
N CYS A 438 -7.78 -5.65 10.94
CA CYS A 438 -8.30 -6.17 9.67
C CYS A 438 -7.87 -7.62 9.35
N ALA A 439 -7.63 -8.46 10.36
CA ALA A 439 -7.24 -9.87 10.23
C ALA A 439 -8.10 -10.78 11.12
N PRO A 440 -9.42 -10.88 10.85
CA PRO A 440 -10.35 -11.62 11.71
C PRO A 440 -10.03 -13.10 11.84
N GLY A 441 -9.43 -13.71 10.80
CA GLY A 441 -9.00 -15.11 10.83
C GLY A 441 -7.92 -15.35 11.89
N VAL A 442 -6.94 -14.46 11.99
CA VAL A 442 -5.88 -14.52 13.03
C VAL A 442 -6.48 -14.40 14.42
N HIS A 443 -7.46 -13.50 14.61
CA HIS A 443 -8.13 -13.33 15.91
C HIS A 443 -9.03 -14.52 16.28
N ARG A 444 -9.62 -15.23 15.30
CA ARG A 444 -10.28 -16.54 15.56
C ARG A 444 -9.29 -17.59 16.02
N PHE A 445 -8.15 -17.69 15.36
CA PHE A 445 -7.05 -18.59 15.74
C PHE A 445 -6.54 -18.31 17.16
N LEU A 446 -6.38 -17.03 17.54
CA LEU A 446 -5.92 -16.62 18.87
C LEU A 446 -7.02 -16.69 19.95
N GLY A 447 -8.29 -16.87 19.59
CA GLY A 447 -9.41 -16.79 20.52
C GLY A 447 -9.72 -15.37 20.98
N THR A 448 -9.31 -14.35 20.24
CA THR A 448 -9.43 -12.92 20.61
C THR A 448 -10.39 -12.14 19.73
N LEU A 449 -11.30 -12.82 19.01
CA LEU A 449 -12.19 -12.16 18.06
C LEU A 449 -13.06 -11.06 18.68
N ASN A 450 -13.50 -11.27 19.92
CA ASN A 450 -14.39 -10.33 20.63
C ASN A 450 -13.66 -9.18 21.33
N ILE A 451 -12.38 -9.35 21.66
CA ILE A 451 -11.60 -8.39 22.45
C ILE A 451 -10.49 -7.71 21.64
N GLY A 452 -10.14 -8.26 20.47
CA GLY A 452 -8.99 -7.84 19.69
C GLY A 452 -7.67 -8.13 20.38
N ALA A 453 -6.62 -7.43 19.93
CA ALA A 453 -5.31 -7.37 20.60
C ALA A 453 -4.76 -5.95 20.54
N VAL A 454 -3.89 -5.58 21.47
CA VAL A 454 -3.03 -4.41 21.36
C VAL A 454 -1.84 -4.79 20.51
N ARG A 455 -1.59 -4.05 19.44
CA ARG A 455 -0.42 -4.22 18.59
C ARG A 455 0.54 -3.06 18.75
N VAL A 456 1.80 -3.38 19.02
CA VAL A 456 2.94 -2.47 19.09
C VAL A 456 3.85 -2.79 17.92
N SER A 457 4.15 -1.82 17.10
CA SER A 457 5.04 -1.98 15.94
C SER A 457 6.05 -0.84 15.90
N PRO A 458 7.25 -1.04 16.46
CA PRO A 458 8.31 -0.04 16.37
C PRO A 458 8.81 0.09 14.93
N GLY A 459 9.39 1.24 14.62
CA GLY A 459 10.09 1.51 13.37
C GLY A 459 11.55 1.84 13.61
N LEU A 460 12.28 2.11 12.52
CA LEU A 460 13.70 2.45 12.53
C LEU A 460 14.06 3.58 13.52
N MET A 461 13.16 4.54 13.71
CA MET A 461 13.44 5.75 14.51
C MET A 461 13.04 5.61 15.97
N ASN A 462 12.52 4.47 16.41
CA ASN A 462 12.19 4.24 17.82
C ASN A 462 13.41 3.85 18.63
N THR A 463 13.35 4.10 19.94
CA THR A 463 14.47 3.93 20.88
C THR A 463 14.13 2.99 22.03
N ALA A 464 15.16 2.42 22.68
CA ALA A 464 14.99 1.60 23.86
C ALA A 464 14.34 2.38 25.04
N ALA A 465 14.56 3.69 25.13
CA ALA A 465 13.89 4.53 26.13
C ALA A 465 12.37 4.64 25.89
N GLU A 466 11.93 4.68 24.63
CA GLU A 466 10.51 4.65 24.26
C GLU A 466 9.87 3.28 24.57
N ALA A 467 10.57 2.19 24.23
CA ALA A 467 10.13 0.85 24.58
C ALA A 467 9.98 0.65 26.10
N LYS A 468 10.93 1.19 26.90
CA LYS A 468 10.84 1.16 28.37
C LYS A 468 9.61 1.93 28.86
N LYS A 469 9.32 3.10 28.30
CA LYS A 469 8.10 3.87 28.68
C LYS A 469 6.82 3.10 28.39
N LEU A 470 6.74 2.37 27.24
CA LEU A 470 5.63 1.48 26.98
C LEU A 470 5.51 0.39 28.04
N ILE A 471 6.62 -0.28 28.38
CA ILE A 471 6.65 -1.35 29.39
C ILE A 471 6.12 -0.83 30.74
N ASP A 472 6.62 0.33 31.20
CA ASP A 472 6.22 0.96 32.45
C ASP A 472 4.73 1.37 32.42
N ALA A 473 4.21 1.82 31.27
CA ALA A 473 2.81 2.18 31.09
C ALA A 473 1.90 0.94 31.15
N VAL A 474 2.25 -0.13 30.40
CA VAL A 474 1.52 -1.39 30.43
C VAL A 474 1.49 -2.00 31.83
N TRP A 475 2.59 -1.94 32.56
CA TRP A 475 2.66 -2.44 33.94
C TRP A 475 1.70 -1.70 34.86
N ARG A 476 1.59 -0.35 34.75
CA ARG A 476 0.60 0.44 35.52
C ARG A 476 -0.82 0.05 35.16
N ILE A 477 -1.14 -0.09 33.86
CA ILE A 477 -2.46 -0.48 33.38
C ILE A 477 -2.84 -1.90 33.86
N ALA A 478 -1.89 -2.82 33.88
CA ALA A 478 -2.13 -4.21 34.30
C ALA A 478 -2.30 -4.38 35.83
N LYS A 479 -1.87 -3.39 36.61
CA LYS A 479 -2.05 -3.39 38.07
C LYS A 479 -3.34 -2.72 38.55
N GLY A 480 -4.03 -1.94 37.71
CA GLY A 480 -5.23 -1.17 38.03
C GLY A 480 -4.84 0.19 38.54
#